data_854335c9c34f6d3c2e0de31e28698303
#
_entry.id   854335c9c34f6d3c2e0de31e28698303
#
_cell.length_a   1.000
_cell.length_b   1.000
_cell.length_c   1.000
_cell.angle_alpha   90.00
_cell.angle_beta   90.00
_cell.angle_gamma   90.00
#
_symmetry.space_group_name_H-M   'P 1'
#
loop_
_entity.id
_entity.type
_entity.pdbx_description
1 polymer ?
#
loop_
_entity_poly.entity_id
_entity_poly.type
_entity_poly.pdbx_seq_one_letter_code
_entity_poly.pdbx_strand_id
1 'polypeptide(L)'
;MSRSADFGDLPIGMAVSAAQRLHTAEGLGFYVRQKGDPERGLVVLYFEDSETLLTQERDFETDRLVWRHTNVHKSAAGDQLSRIETRDPDAWIIEIDGRVEKNPFARLG
;
A
#
# COMPACT_ATOMS: atom_id res chain seq x y z
N MET A 1 -8.59 0.15 -17.11
CA MET A 1 -8.06 -0.54 -15.92
C MET A 1 -8.24 0.36 -14.70
N SER A 2 -8.87 -0.17 -13.68
CA SER A 2 -9.12 0.62 -12.46
C SER A 2 -7.85 0.80 -11.65
N ARG A 3 -7.55 2.03 -11.25
CA ARG A 3 -6.47 2.35 -10.31
C ARG A 3 -7.02 2.76 -8.95
N SER A 4 -8.26 2.37 -8.68
CA SER A 4 -8.91 2.75 -7.44
C SER A 4 -8.17 2.20 -6.23
N ALA A 5 -7.91 3.06 -5.27
CA ALA A 5 -7.38 2.72 -3.96
C ALA A 5 -8.41 2.99 -2.88
N ASP A 6 -9.68 3.04 -3.27
CA ASP A 6 -10.80 3.30 -2.38
C ASP A 6 -11.36 1.97 -1.88
N PHE A 7 -11.44 1.80 -0.57
CA PHE A 7 -11.89 0.55 0.05
C PHE A 7 -13.33 0.67 0.59
N GLY A 8 -14.08 1.64 0.07
CA GLY A 8 -15.45 1.88 0.51
C GLY A 8 -15.48 2.40 1.95
N ASP A 9 -16.35 1.81 2.75
CA ASP A 9 -16.53 2.23 4.15
C ASP A 9 -15.60 1.49 5.12
N LEU A 10 -14.68 0.66 4.63
CA LEU A 10 -13.75 -0.06 5.50
C LEU A 10 -12.76 0.91 6.14
N PRO A 11 -12.63 0.93 7.46
CA PRO A 11 -11.52 1.61 8.11
C PRO A 11 -10.19 1.04 7.61
N ILE A 12 -9.18 1.88 7.50
CA ILE A 12 -7.89 1.47 6.92
C ILE A 12 -7.29 0.28 7.67
N GLY A 13 -7.38 0.27 9.01
CA GLY A 13 -6.86 -0.86 9.78
C GLY A 13 -7.51 -2.18 9.43
N MET A 14 -8.82 -2.18 9.12
CA MET A 14 -9.53 -3.38 8.69
C MET A 14 -9.15 -3.78 7.27
N ALA A 15 -8.96 -2.79 6.39
CA ALA A 15 -8.52 -3.06 5.02
C ALA A 15 -7.13 -3.72 5.01
N VAL A 16 -6.21 -3.22 5.84
CA VAL A 16 -4.87 -3.80 5.98
C VAL A 16 -4.97 -5.26 6.47
N SER A 17 -5.79 -5.52 7.49
CA SER A 17 -5.96 -6.89 8.00
C SER A 17 -6.54 -7.82 6.95
N ALA A 18 -7.53 -7.36 6.20
CA ALA A 18 -8.15 -8.16 5.13
C ALA A 18 -7.14 -8.46 4.02
N ALA A 19 -6.39 -7.44 3.59
CA ALA A 19 -5.37 -7.61 2.56
C ALA A 19 -4.29 -8.59 3.00
N GLN A 20 -3.87 -8.51 4.25
CA GLN A 20 -2.88 -9.43 4.81
C GLN A 20 -3.37 -10.88 4.75
N ARG A 21 -4.61 -11.13 5.13
CA ARG A 21 -5.18 -12.48 5.07
C ARG A 21 -5.22 -13.03 3.65
N LEU A 22 -5.65 -12.20 2.70
CA LEU A 22 -5.72 -12.61 1.30
C LEU A 22 -4.33 -12.98 0.76
N HIS A 23 -3.35 -12.16 1.10
CA HIS A 23 -1.99 -12.33 0.57
C HIS A 23 -1.28 -13.53 1.19
N THR A 24 -1.37 -13.67 2.51
CA THR A 24 -0.74 -14.79 3.21
C THR A 24 -1.41 -16.11 2.89
N ALA A 25 -2.70 -16.11 2.56
CA ALA A 25 -3.39 -17.31 2.11
C ALA A 25 -2.82 -17.86 0.81
N GLU A 26 -2.18 -17.02 0.00
CA GLU A 26 -1.49 -17.43 -1.23
C GLU A 26 -0.02 -17.79 -0.98
N GLY A 27 0.42 -17.82 0.26
CA GLY A 27 1.80 -18.14 0.62
C GLY A 27 2.78 -16.99 0.42
N LEU A 28 2.27 -15.76 0.29
CA LEU A 28 3.08 -14.58 0.03
C LEU A 28 3.25 -13.74 1.30
N GLY A 29 4.43 -13.15 1.48
CA GLY A 29 4.73 -12.32 2.65
C GLY A 29 4.08 -10.96 2.59
N PHE A 30 3.74 -10.46 3.78
CA PHE A 30 3.10 -9.15 3.96
C PHE A 30 3.67 -8.57 5.26
N TYR A 31 4.53 -7.58 5.15
CA TYR A 31 5.31 -7.08 6.28
C TYR A 31 4.97 -5.62 6.57
N VAL A 32 4.33 -5.39 7.70
CA VAL A 32 3.97 -4.03 8.12
C VAL A 32 5.22 -3.37 8.71
N ARG A 33 5.83 -2.48 7.94
CA ARG A 33 7.00 -1.74 8.37
C ARG A 33 6.62 -0.61 9.33
N GLN A 34 5.52 0.07 9.05
CA GLN A 34 4.98 1.09 9.93
C GLN A 34 3.48 0.92 10.04
N LYS A 35 2.99 0.80 11.26
CA LYS A 35 1.57 0.78 11.55
C LYS A 35 1.08 2.21 11.62
N GLY A 36 0.18 2.58 10.75
CA GLY A 36 -0.36 3.93 10.68
C GLY A 36 -1.63 4.12 11.47
N ASP A 37 -2.28 5.25 11.23
CA ASP A 37 -3.55 5.56 11.85
C ASP A 37 -4.63 4.64 11.28
N PRO A 38 -5.38 3.91 12.13
CA PRO A 38 -6.34 2.91 11.64
C PRO A 38 -7.56 3.50 10.94
N GLU A 39 -7.80 4.80 11.06
CA GLU A 39 -8.95 5.46 10.44
C GLU A 39 -8.56 6.41 9.31
N ARG A 40 -7.44 7.11 9.45
CA ARG A 40 -7.06 8.23 8.56
C ARG A 40 -5.77 8.01 7.79
N GLY A 41 -5.01 6.98 8.13
CA GLY A 41 -3.72 6.75 7.51
C GLY A 41 -3.85 6.39 6.03
N LEU A 42 -2.93 6.90 5.22
CA LEU A 42 -2.80 6.46 3.84
C LEU A 42 -1.95 5.19 3.79
N VAL A 43 -2.12 4.42 2.74
CA VAL A 43 -1.39 3.16 2.57
C VAL A 43 -0.28 3.34 1.54
N VAL A 44 0.91 2.89 1.92
CA VAL A 44 2.10 2.87 1.05
C VAL A 44 2.55 1.42 0.95
N LEU A 45 2.68 0.92 -0.27
CA LEU A 45 3.07 -0.46 -0.54
C LEU A 45 4.34 -0.49 -1.36
N TYR A 46 5.28 -1.36 -1.00
CA TYR A 46 6.44 -1.61 -1.83
C TYR A 46 6.49 -3.07 -2.26
N PHE A 47 6.53 -3.29 -3.57
CA PHE A 47 6.65 -4.61 -4.19
C PHE A 47 8.06 -4.76 -4.74
N GLU A 48 8.92 -5.45 -4.00
CA GLU A 48 10.32 -5.62 -4.41
C GLU A 48 10.45 -6.37 -5.75
N ASP A 49 9.61 -7.37 -5.97
CA ASP A 49 9.69 -8.20 -7.18
C ASP A 49 9.43 -7.40 -8.47
N SER A 50 8.65 -6.35 -8.40
CA SER A 50 8.41 -5.46 -9.54
C SER A 50 9.03 -4.07 -9.34
N GLU A 51 9.78 -3.89 -8.27
CA GLU A 51 10.43 -2.61 -7.94
C GLU A 51 9.46 -1.43 -8.05
N THR A 52 8.25 -1.64 -7.53
CA THR A 52 7.16 -0.68 -7.64
C THR A 52 6.69 -0.23 -6.27
N LEU A 53 6.67 1.08 -6.09
CA LEU A 53 6.11 1.72 -4.91
C LEU A 53 4.70 2.22 -5.28
N LEU A 54 3.72 1.82 -4.50
CA LEU A 54 2.36 2.32 -4.62
C LEU A 54 2.05 3.23 -3.45
N THR A 55 1.59 4.43 -3.74
CA THR A 55 1.11 5.34 -2.71
C THR A 55 -0.33 5.72 -3.01
N GLN A 56 -1.16 5.74 -1.96
CA GLN A 56 -2.50 6.29 -2.09
C GLN A 56 -2.41 7.80 -2.22
N GLU A 57 -3.14 8.36 -3.17
CA GLU A 57 -3.30 9.80 -3.24
C GLU A 57 -4.70 10.13 -3.72
N ARG A 58 -5.15 11.33 -3.40
CA ARG A 58 -6.48 11.77 -3.81
C ARG A 58 -6.41 12.39 -5.21
N ASP A 59 -7.27 11.88 -6.08
CA ASP A 59 -7.45 12.45 -7.41
C ASP A 59 -8.39 13.65 -7.27
N PHE A 60 -7.89 14.84 -7.62
CA PHE A 60 -8.67 16.07 -7.49
C PHE A 60 -9.87 16.14 -8.42
N GLU A 61 -9.83 15.47 -9.55
CA GLU A 61 -10.93 15.49 -10.51
C GLU A 61 -12.11 14.65 -10.04
N THR A 62 -11.84 13.48 -9.48
CA THR A 62 -12.89 12.53 -9.07
C THR A 62 -13.14 12.54 -7.57
N ASP A 63 -12.26 13.18 -6.79
CA ASP A 63 -12.27 13.18 -5.32
C ASP A 63 -12.17 11.76 -4.74
N ARG A 64 -11.53 10.86 -5.46
CA ARG A 64 -11.32 9.48 -5.03
C ARG A 64 -9.88 9.20 -4.77
N LEU A 65 -9.62 8.18 -3.93
CA LEU A 65 -8.26 7.69 -3.71
C LEU A 65 -7.85 6.79 -4.87
N VAL A 66 -6.63 7.01 -5.35
CA VAL A 66 -6.05 6.22 -6.43
C VAL A 66 -4.64 5.79 -6.04
N TRP A 67 -4.14 4.75 -6.69
CA TRP A 67 -2.75 4.32 -6.52
C TRP A 67 -1.86 5.08 -7.49
N ARG A 68 -0.85 5.74 -6.94
CA ARG A 68 0.23 6.30 -7.73
C ARG A 68 1.36 5.28 -7.78
N HIS A 69 1.78 4.93 -8.99
CA HIS A 69 2.86 3.98 -9.23
C HIS A 69 4.17 4.73 -9.45
N THR A 70 5.21 4.31 -8.73
CA THR A 70 6.55 4.88 -8.88
C THR A 70 7.54 3.73 -8.93
N ASN A 71 8.46 3.76 -9.91
CA ASN A 71 9.56 2.80 -9.95
C ASN A 71 10.59 3.18 -8.90
N VAL A 72 10.90 2.25 -8.01
CA VAL A 72 11.92 2.43 -6.98
C VAL A 72 12.77 1.17 -6.94
N HIS A 73 14.03 1.29 -7.37
CA HIS A 73 14.94 0.17 -7.35
C HIS A 73 15.10 -0.37 -5.92
N LYS A 74 15.22 -1.67 -5.78
CA LYS A 74 15.29 -2.31 -4.45
C LYS A 74 16.45 -1.79 -3.60
N SER A 75 17.55 -1.36 -4.22
CA SER A 75 18.68 -0.79 -3.49
C SER A 75 18.38 0.59 -2.88
N ALA A 76 17.38 1.30 -3.40
CA ALA A 76 16.98 2.61 -2.92
C ALA A 76 15.70 2.55 -2.05
N ALA A 77 15.04 1.41 -2.02
CA ALA A 77 13.72 1.30 -1.38
C ALA A 77 13.77 1.59 0.12
N GLY A 78 14.77 1.07 0.82
CA GLY A 78 14.92 1.29 2.26
C GLY A 78 14.98 2.76 2.62
N ASP A 79 15.80 3.54 1.90
CA ASP A 79 15.93 4.98 2.15
C ASP A 79 14.64 5.72 1.81
N GLN A 80 14.01 5.35 0.71
CA GLN A 80 12.75 5.96 0.30
C GLN A 80 11.66 5.75 1.33
N LEU A 81 11.52 4.51 1.83
CA LEU A 81 10.52 4.19 2.84
C LEU A 81 10.82 4.88 4.16
N SER A 82 12.10 4.99 4.54
CA SER A 82 12.49 5.71 5.75
C SER A 82 12.11 7.19 5.70
N ARG A 83 12.24 7.81 4.53
CA ARG A 83 11.82 9.21 4.34
C ARG A 83 10.32 9.37 4.51
N ILE A 84 9.54 8.42 4.00
CA ILE A 84 8.09 8.44 4.15
C ILE A 84 7.71 8.26 5.62
N GLU A 85 8.36 7.35 6.34
CA GLU A 85 8.14 7.15 7.77
C GLU A 85 8.32 8.45 8.56
N THR A 86 9.40 9.17 8.27
CA THR A 86 9.71 10.41 8.97
C THR A 86 8.71 11.51 8.64
N ARG A 87 8.31 11.61 7.36
CA ARG A 87 7.44 12.66 6.89
C ARG A 87 5.98 12.45 7.28
N ASP A 88 5.53 11.18 7.30
CA ASP A 88 4.13 10.84 7.54
C ASP A 88 4.03 9.68 8.53
N PRO A 89 4.06 9.98 9.84
CA PRO A 89 3.97 8.92 10.85
C PRO A 89 2.61 8.24 10.92
N ASP A 90 1.58 8.79 10.27
CA ASP A 90 0.25 8.19 10.22
C ASP A 90 0.06 7.25 9.02
N ALA A 91 1.03 7.18 8.12
CA ALA A 91 0.95 6.30 6.97
C ALA A 91 1.21 4.84 7.37
N TRP A 92 0.46 3.93 6.74
CA TRP A 92 0.74 2.51 6.80
C TRP A 92 1.78 2.19 5.72
N ILE A 93 2.92 1.64 6.11
CA ILE A 93 3.98 1.28 5.17
C ILE A 93 4.16 -0.22 5.21
N ILE A 94 3.96 -0.87 4.07
CA ILE A 94 3.89 -2.32 3.97
C ILE A 94 4.77 -2.79 2.83
N GLU A 95 5.66 -3.75 3.14
CA GLU A 95 6.49 -4.41 2.14
C GLU A 95 5.84 -5.74 1.79
N ILE A 96 5.60 -5.99 0.51
CA ILE A 96 4.79 -7.09 0.04
C ILE A 96 5.57 -7.96 -0.95
N ASP A 97 5.56 -9.26 -0.75
CA ASP A 97 6.12 -10.21 -1.68
C ASP A 97 5.18 -10.36 -2.89
N GLY A 98 5.77 -10.72 -4.02
CA GLY A 98 5.05 -10.87 -5.27
C GLY A 98 5.11 -9.61 -6.12
N ARG A 99 4.51 -9.69 -7.30
CA ARG A 99 4.49 -8.57 -8.23
C ARG A 99 3.33 -7.63 -7.93
N VAL A 100 3.44 -6.39 -8.38
CA VAL A 100 2.41 -5.36 -8.13
C VAL A 100 1.03 -5.77 -8.64
N GLU A 101 0.96 -6.61 -9.68
CA GLU A 101 -0.31 -7.13 -10.20
C GLU A 101 -1.05 -8.00 -9.17
N LYS A 102 -0.33 -8.48 -8.16
CA LYS A 102 -0.88 -9.28 -7.06
C LYS A 102 -1.28 -8.43 -5.86
N ASN A 103 -1.39 -7.12 -6.03
CA ASN A 103 -1.77 -6.21 -4.94
C ASN A 103 -3.06 -6.69 -4.24
N PRO A 104 -2.98 -7.14 -2.98
CA PRO A 104 -4.15 -7.69 -2.29
C PRO A 104 -5.22 -6.64 -2.00
N PHE A 105 -4.85 -5.38 -1.92
CA PHE A 105 -5.82 -4.29 -1.70
C PHE A 105 -6.75 -4.11 -2.89
N ALA A 106 -6.31 -4.46 -4.09
CA ALA A 106 -7.16 -4.37 -5.27
C ALA A 106 -8.34 -5.36 -5.23
N ARG A 107 -8.28 -6.36 -4.33
CA ARG A 107 -9.32 -7.38 -4.18
C ARG A 107 -10.38 -7.00 -3.15
N LEU A 108 -10.24 -5.86 -2.50
CA LEU A 108 -11.14 -5.43 -1.42
C LEU A 108 -12.30 -4.57 -1.92
N GLY A 109 -12.17 -4.02 -3.10
CA GLY A 109 -13.17 -3.10 -3.64
C GLY A 109 -14.18 -3.76 -4.56
#